data_0d481ae76397ff5d4eb438153bc99d0c
#
_entry.id   0d481ae76397ff5d4eb438153bc99d0c
#
_cell.length_a   1.000
_cell.length_b   1.000
_cell.length_c   1.000
_cell.angle_alpha   90.00
_cell.angle_beta   90.00
_cell.angle_gamma   90.00
#
_symmetry.space_group_name_H-M   'P 1'
#
loop_
_entity.id
_entity.type
_entity.pdbx_description
1 polymer ?
#
loop_
_entity_poly.entity_id
_entity_poly.type
_entity_poly.pdbx_seq_one_letter_code
_entity_poly.pdbx_strand_id
1 'polypeptide(L)'
;MNYQNVTDLPNNNTVFLVWAFKKNITKKLLNSTFAKVCGLVGNLNNSVADRFPEGRASVTIGISHSAWLALGLPKPLPKELKDFQPIKGSKHTAVATKGDLHFHIRAHNQSLAYDMAAAISEVMQPIANGIVNVQGFRYWDGRAIIGFVDGTENPRGAEREQFAVVGDEDPDYQGGSYLFVQKYVHDMNAWRVLPVSEQEKVIGRSKEMDIEMDEDTKPTNAHSALANVGDDLKVVRDNMPFHDPVSHQMGTYFICYANTFSTVEKMLTNMFIGNPAGNYDRLLDFSTAETGTLFFVPSLDMLDEFAG
;
A
#
# COMPACT_ATOMS: atom_id res chain seq x y z
N MET A 1 14.52 -10.04 -13.41
CA MET A 1 14.34 -8.58 -13.33
C MET A 1 14.79 -8.12 -11.95
N ASN A 2 15.46 -6.96 -11.86
CA ASN A 2 15.90 -6.39 -10.59
C ASN A 2 14.82 -5.44 -10.04
N TYR A 3 13.95 -5.94 -9.17
CA TYR A 3 12.88 -5.15 -8.56
C TYR A 3 13.13 -4.92 -7.06
N GLN A 4 12.57 -3.84 -6.51
CA GLN A 4 12.58 -3.59 -5.08
C GLN A 4 11.72 -4.66 -4.35
N ASN A 5 11.74 -4.66 -3.04
CA ASN A 5 11.11 -5.66 -2.16
C ASN A 5 9.55 -5.68 -2.23
N VAL A 6 8.96 -5.50 -3.44
CA VAL A 6 7.50 -5.45 -3.66
C VAL A 6 6.81 -6.81 -3.54
N THR A 7 7.58 -7.90 -3.62
CA THR A 7 7.08 -9.27 -3.51
C THR A 7 7.30 -9.90 -2.13
N ASP A 8 7.92 -9.18 -1.19
CA ASP A 8 8.17 -9.67 0.15
C ASP A 8 6.88 -10.06 0.87
N LEU A 9 6.99 -11.06 1.75
CA LEU A 9 5.91 -11.40 2.66
C LEU A 9 5.79 -10.36 3.77
N PRO A 10 4.57 -10.15 4.32
CA PRO A 10 4.35 -9.29 5.47
C PRO A 10 5.29 -9.62 6.64
N ASN A 11 5.73 -8.60 7.35
CA ASN A 11 6.60 -8.73 8.52
C ASN A 11 5.83 -8.37 9.81
N ASN A 12 6.49 -8.40 10.98
CA ASN A 12 5.83 -8.18 12.26
C ASN A 12 5.55 -6.70 12.53
N ASN A 13 6.46 -5.83 12.09
CA ASN A 13 6.36 -4.38 12.28
C ASN A 13 6.55 -3.68 10.95
N THR A 14 5.76 -2.66 10.71
CA THR A 14 5.81 -1.89 9.47
C THR A 14 5.68 -0.41 9.78
N VAL A 15 6.45 0.42 9.09
CA VAL A 15 6.27 1.88 9.10
C VAL A 15 5.95 2.34 7.69
N PHE A 16 4.82 3.03 7.55
CA PHE A 16 4.39 3.66 6.31
C PHE A 16 4.58 5.17 6.42
N LEU A 17 5.40 5.73 5.55
CA LEU A 17 5.65 7.17 5.51
C LEU A 17 5.22 7.73 4.16
N VAL A 18 4.49 8.83 4.18
CA VAL A 18 4.26 9.65 2.98
C VAL A 18 4.80 11.04 3.25
N TRP A 19 5.59 11.52 2.31
CA TRP A 19 6.23 12.84 2.36
C TRP A 19 5.74 13.72 1.23
N ALA A 20 5.49 15.00 1.51
CA ALA A 20 5.15 16.02 0.52
C ALA A 20 6.26 17.07 0.44
N PHE A 21 6.73 17.38 -0.77
CA PHE A 21 7.77 18.38 -0.98
C PHE A 21 7.34 19.76 -0.48
N LYS A 22 8.28 20.45 0.17
CA LYS A 22 8.05 21.81 0.63
C LYS A 22 7.95 22.76 -0.57
N LYS A 23 7.16 23.81 -0.42
CA LYS A 23 7.15 24.91 -1.37
C LYS A 23 8.49 25.67 -1.28
N ASN A 24 8.92 26.26 -2.40
CA ASN A 24 10.08 27.12 -2.49
C ASN A 24 11.45 26.46 -2.23
N ILE A 25 11.58 25.14 -2.42
CA ILE A 25 12.88 24.48 -2.48
C ILE A 25 13.50 24.64 -3.87
N THR A 26 14.82 24.78 -3.92
CA THR A 26 15.52 24.82 -5.21
C THR A 26 15.56 23.43 -5.84
N LYS A 27 15.45 23.36 -7.17
CA LYS A 27 15.54 22.09 -7.90
C LYS A 27 16.87 21.37 -7.60
N LYS A 28 17.97 22.12 -7.42
CA LYS A 28 19.27 21.54 -7.06
C LYS A 28 19.21 20.81 -5.72
N LEU A 29 18.62 21.43 -4.68
CA LEU A 29 18.50 20.80 -3.36
C LEU A 29 17.55 19.60 -3.42
N LEU A 30 16.42 19.73 -4.12
CA LEU A 30 15.46 18.65 -4.30
C LEU A 30 16.13 17.43 -4.93
N ASN A 31 16.77 17.60 -6.09
CA ASN A 31 17.40 16.49 -6.82
C ASN A 31 18.60 15.89 -6.06
N SER A 32 19.45 16.72 -5.45
CA SER A 32 20.58 16.18 -4.68
C SER A 32 20.16 15.43 -3.42
N THR A 33 19.05 15.83 -2.79
CA THR A 33 18.51 15.10 -1.64
C THR A 33 17.79 13.83 -2.07
N PHE A 34 17.07 13.87 -3.19
CA PHE A 34 16.43 12.68 -3.77
C PHE A 34 17.48 11.61 -4.11
N ALA A 35 18.58 11.99 -4.78
CA ALA A 35 19.68 11.06 -5.05
C ALA A 35 20.23 10.43 -3.77
N LYS A 36 20.43 11.23 -2.69
CA LYS A 36 20.85 10.70 -1.38
C LYS A 36 19.84 9.73 -0.79
N VAL A 37 18.55 10.01 -0.93
CA VAL A 37 17.49 9.11 -0.44
C VAL A 37 17.51 7.79 -1.20
N CYS A 38 17.66 7.81 -2.52
CA CYS A 38 17.76 6.58 -3.32
C CYS A 38 18.95 5.73 -2.89
N GLY A 39 20.13 6.33 -2.76
CA GLY A 39 21.33 5.64 -2.23
C GLY A 39 21.15 5.14 -0.80
N LEU A 40 20.48 5.91 0.07
CA LEU A 40 20.17 5.48 1.44
C LEU A 40 19.27 4.24 1.47
N VAL A 41 18.24 4.19 0.62
CA VAL A 41 17.33 3.01 0.51
C VAL A 41 18.12 1.76 0.15
N GLY A 42 18.99 1.84 -0.86
CA GLY A 42 19.88 0.72 -1.22
C GLY A 42 20.80 0.29 -0.07
N ASN A 43 21.47 1.27 0.55
CA ASN A 43 22.39 1.02 1.67
C ASN A 43 21.69 0.42 2.90
N LEU A 44 20.48 0.89 3.25
CA LEU A 44 19.70 0.33 4.33
C LEU A 44 19.35 -1.14 4.05
N ASN A 45 18.82 -1.44 2.87
CA ASN A 45 18.47 -2.82 2.49
C ASN A 45 19.68 -3.75 2.56
N ASN A 46 20.82 -3.36 2.01
CA ASN A 46 22.05 -4.14 2.08
C ASN A 46 22.55 -4.31 3.52
N SER A 47 22.59 -3.23 4.29
CA SER A 47 23.06 -3.28 5.69
C SER A 47 22.24 -4.15 6.59
N VAL A 48 20.89 -4.11 6.47
CA VAL A 48 20.01 -4.95 7.29
C VAL A 48 20.06 -6.42 6.85
N ALA A 49 20.23 -6.70 5.56
CA ALA A 49 20.40 -8.06 5.06
C ALA A 49 21.69 -8.70 5.59
N ASP A 50 22.79 -7.94 5.65
CA ASP A 50 24.08 -8.42 6.13
C ASP A 50 24.15 -8.56 7.66
N ARG A 51 23.62 -7.57 8.38
CA ARG A 51 23.79 -7.47 9.84
C ARG A 51 22.67 -8.14 10.64
N PHE A 52 21.47 -8.17 10.07
CA PHE A 52 20.25 -8.67 10.72
C PHE A 52 19.43 -9.57 9.80
N PRO A 53 20.00 -10.61 9.19
CA PRO A 53 19.32 -11.46 8.20
C PRO A 53 18.02 -12.06 8.73
N GLU A 54 17.97 -12.41 10.02
CA GLU A 54 16.76 -12.93 10.66
C GLU A 54 15.64 -11.89 10.78
N GLY A 55 15.99 -10.61 10.70
CA GLY A 55 15.03 -9.50 10.77
C GLY A 55 14.17 -9.37 9.52
N ARG A 56 14.61 -9.92 8.38
CA ARG A 56 13.95 -9.79 7.08
C ARG A 56 13.48 -8.37 6.83
N ALA A 57 14.33 -7.39 7.24
CA ALA A 57 13.97 -5.99 7.12
C ALA A 57 14.19 -5.51 5.69
N SER A 58 13.30 -4.63 5.24
CA SER A 58 13.42 -3.99 3.93
C SER A 58 12.73 -2.63 3.91
N VAL A 59 13.15 -1.79 2.99
CA VAL A 59 12.44 -0.55 2.65
C VAL A 59 12.24 -0.46 1.15
N THR A 60 11.03 -0.06 0.75
CA THR A 60 10.65 0.20 -0.63
C THR A 60 10.29 1.66 -0.78
N ILE A 61 10.79 2.33 -1.82
CA ILE A 61 10.44 3.73 -2.14
C ILE A 61 9.49 3.76 -3.34
N GLY A 62 8.41 4.55 -3.22
CA GLY A 62 7.48 4.87 -4.30
C GLY A 62 7.47 6.37 -4.60
N ILE A 63 7.31 6.73 -5.86
CA ILE A 63 7.38 8.10 -6.40
C ILE A 63 6.04 8.41 -7.06
N SER A 64 5.37 9.49 -6.63
CA SER A 64 4.10 9.90 -7.26
C SER A 64 4.30 10.57 -8.62
N HIS A 65 3.23 10.71 -9.36
CA HIS A 65 3.21 11.43 -10.63
C HIS A 65 3.75 12.88 -10.49
N SER A 66 3.25 13.63 -9.50
CA SER A 66 3.70 15.00 -9.24
C SER A 66 5.19 15.07 -8.87
N ALA A 67 5.68 14.13 -8.07
CA ALA A 67 7.09 14.05 -7.71
C ALA A 67 7.97 13.67 -8.90
N TRP A 68 7.52 12.75 -9.75
CA TRP A 68 8.22 12.36 -10.98
C TRP A 68 8.50 13.57 -11.88
N LEU A 69 7.48 14.41 -12.07
CA LEU A 69 7.61 15.65 -12.85
C LEU A 69 8.49 16.69 -12.16
N ALA A 70 8.32 16.89 -10.84
CA ALA A 70 9.11 17.87 -10.08
C ALA A 70 10.60 17.54 -10.07
N LEU A 71 10.94 16.27 -9.94
CA LEU A 71 12.31 15.75 -9.98
C LEU A 71 12.90 15.78 -11.40
N GLY A 72 12.06 15.79 -12.43
CA GLY A 72 12.48 15.72 -13.84
C GLY A 72 13.03 14.35 -14.22
N LEU A 73 12.41 13.29 -13.67
CA LEU A 73 12.75 11.90 -13.96
C LEU A 73 12.44 11.51 -15.41
N PRO A 74 12.90 10.36 -15.92
CA PRO A 74 12.79 9.97 -17.32
C PRO A 74 11.38 10.09 -17.92
N LYS A 75 11.34 10.31 -19.24
CA LYS A 75 10.13 10.33 -20.07
C LYS A 75 10.28 9.35 -21.23
N PRO A 76 9.16 8.73 -21.70
CA PRO A 76 7.78 8.90 -21.19
C PRO A 76 7.67 8.49 -19.72
N LEU A 77 6.61 8.89 -19.01
CA LEU A 77 6.33 8.42 -17.65
C LEU A 77 5.91 6.94 -17.69
N PRO A 78 5.98 6.20 -16.54
CA PRO A 78 5.31 4.91 -16.43
C PRO A 78 3.87 5.02 -16.91
N LYS A 79 3.45 4.09 -17.76
CA LYS A 79 2.25 4.18 -18.61
C LYS A 79 0.96 4.51 -17.85
N GLU A 80 0.80 4.00 -16.65
CA GLU A 80 -0.39 4.23 -15.83
C GLU A 80 -0.12 5.14 -14.61
N LEU A 81 1.07 5.74 -14.51
CA LEU A 81 1.38 6.70 -13.44
C LEU A 81 0.68 8.02 -13.70
N LYS A 82 -0.32 8.31 -12.89
CA LYS A 82 -1.16 9.52 -12.92
C LYS A 82 -1.48 9.98 -11.51
N ASP A 83 -1.95 11.21 -11.35
CA ASP A 83 -2.54 11.64 -10.10
C ASP A 83 -3.85 10.87 -9.89
N PHE A 84 -3.95 10.15 -8.78
CA PHE A 84 -5.16 9.41 -8.43
C PHE A 84 -6.36 10.38 -8.36
N GLN A 85 -7.47 9.99 -8.98
CA GLN A 85 -8.70 10.76 -8.94
C GLN A 85 -9.69 10.11 -7.96
N PRO A 86 -10.43 10.89 -7.17
CA PRO A 86 -11.40 10.33 -6.24
C PRO A 86 -12.44 9.47 -6.97
N ILE A 87 -12.73 8.28 -6.44
CA ILE A 87 -13.83 7.44 -6.92
C ILE A 87 -15.02 7.67 -6.01
N LYS A 88 -16.04 8.33 -6.54
CA LYS A 88 -17.25 8.73 -5.81
C LYS A 88 -18.36 7.71 -6.05
N GLY A 89 -18.64 6.90 -5.04
CA GLY A 89 -19.83 6.05 -5.00
C GLY A 89 -21.08 6.80 -4.53
N SER A 90 -22.17 6.07 -4.40
CA SER A 90 -23.45 6.64 -3.94
C SER A 90 -23.42 7.06 -2.46
N LYS A 91 -22.58 6.44 -1.63
CA LYS A 91 -22.49 6.69 -0.19
C LYS A 91 -21.07 6.99 0.28
N HIS A 92 -20.08 6.29 -0.27
CA HIS A 92 -18.68 6.35 0.14
C HIS A 92 -17.80 6.87 -0.98
N THR A 93 -16.64 7.41 -0.65
CA THR A 93 -15.68 7.95 -1.61
C THR A 93 -14.29 7.41 -1.30
N ALA A 94 -13.63 6.82 -2.30
CA ALA A 94 -12.18 6.64 -2.28
C ALA A 94 -11.54 8.00 -2.51
N VAL A 95 -11.09 8.64 -1.44
CA VAL A 95 -10.51 9.98 -1.52
C VAL A 95 -9.14 9.97 -2.20
N ALA A 96 -8.78 11.06 -2.87
CA ALA A 96 -7.44 11.30 -3.36
C ALA A 96 -6.72 12.29 -2.47
N THR A 97 -5.49 11.97 -2.06
CA THR A 97 -4.65 12.81 -1.22
C THR A 97 -3.28 13.03 -1.87
N LYS A 98 -2.63 14.13 -1.47
CA LYS A 98 -1.27 14.43 -1.93
C LYS A 98 -0.26 13.52 -1.26
N GLY A 99 0.81 13.23 -1.99
CA GLY A 99 2.01 12.56 -1.51
C GLY A 99 3.03 12.59 -2.63
N ASP A 100 4.29 12.90 -2.32
CA ASP A 100 5.34 12.94 -3.32
C ASP A 100 6.20 11.67 -3.26
N LEU A 101 6.65 11.27 -2.07
CA LEU A 101 7.39 10.04 -1.86
C LEU A 101 6.70 9.19 -0.79
N HIS A 102 6.65 7.88 -1.03
CA HIS A 102 6.21 6.87 -0.08
C HIS A 102 7.37 5.96 0.30
N PHE A 103 7.44 5.61 1.59
CA PHE A 103 8.37 4.58 2.07
C PHE A 103 7.59 3.51 2.81
N HIS A 104 7.77 2.27 2.38
CA HIS A 104 7.25 1.09 3.04
C HIS A 104 8.40 0.35 3.71
N ILE A 105 8.48 0.45 5.03
CA ILE A 105 9.53 -0.15 5.86
C ILE A 105 8.95 -1.34 6.58
N ARG A 106 9.59 -2.50 6.48
CA ARG A 106 9.23 -3.75 7.14
C ARG A 106 10.36 -4.21 8.02
N ALA A 107 10.06 -4.76 9.20
CA ALA A 107 11.07 -5.39 10.04
C ALA A 107 10.45 -6.41 11.02
N HIS A 108 11.25 -7.39 11.42
CA HIS A 108 10.83 -8.34 12.45
C HIS A 108 10.64 -7.66 13.81
N ASN A 109 11.47 -6.68 14.15
CA ASN A 109 11.37 -5.93 15.39
C ASN A 109 11.15 -4.43 15.15
N GLN A 110 10.51 -3.79 16.13
CA GLN A 110 10.13 -2.38 16.06
C GLN A 110 11.34 -1.44 16.07
N SER A 111 12.43 -1.78 16.79
CA SER A 111 13.62 -0.93 16.87
C SER A 111 14.26 -0.75 15.50
N LEU A 112 14.38 -1.84 14.74
CA LEU A 112 14.95 -1.80 13.40
C LEU A 112 14.05 -1.00 12.43
N ALA A 113 12.72 -1.20 12.49
CA ALA A 113 11.79 -0.40 11.70
C ALA A 113 11.88 1.11 12.04
N TYR A 114 12.01 1.42 13.33
CA TYR A 114 12.19 2.79 13.81
C TYR A 114 13.50 3.42 13.30
N ASP A 115 14.63 2.74 13.44
CA ASP A 115 15.94 3.26 13.02
C ASP A 115 15.99 3.53 11.52
N MET A 116 15.42 2.61 10.69
CA MET A 116 15.31 2.82 9.25
C MET A 116 14.41 4.03 8.92
N ALA A 117 13.27 4.17 9.59
CA ALA A 117 12.36 5.29 9.40
C ALA A 117 13.00 6.62 9.84
N ALA A 118 13.74 6.63 10.96
CA ALA A 118 14.44 7.80 11.47
C ALA A 118 15.54 8.27 10.49
N ALA A 119 16.36 7.35 9.97
CA ALA A 119 17.39 7.65 8.99
C ALA A 119 16.83 8.29 7.71
N ILE A 120 15.73 7.74 7.18
CA ILE A 120 15.03 8.30 6.01
C ILE A 120 14.47 9.68 6.35
N SER A 121 13.85 9.82 7.51
CA SER A 121 13.23 11.08 7.93
C SER A 121 14.26 12.21 8.07
N GLU A 122 15.43 11.92 8.60
CA GLU A 122 16.53 12.89 8.73
C GLU A 122 16.96 13.44 7.35
N VAL A 123 17.09 12.58 6.36
CA VAL A 123 17.44 12.99 5.00
C VAL A 123 16.29 13.74 4.30
N MET A 124 15.03 13.38 4.58
CA MET A 124 13.85 13.98 3.94
C MET A 124 13.49 15.36 4.51
N GLN A 125 13.69 15.59 5.81
CA GLN A 125 13.29 16.84 6.50
C GLN A 125 13.70 18.14 5.80
N PRO A 126 14.87 18.29 5.18
CA PRO A 126 15.23 19.51 4.48
C PRO A 126 14.31 19.86 3.31
N ILE A 127 13.79 18.87 2.59
CA ILE A 127 13.04 19.07 1.34
C ILE A 127 11.55 18.80 1.44
N ALA A 128 11.08 18.08 2.45
CA ALA A 128 9.71 17.63 2.53
C ALA A 128 9.15 17.68 3.96
N ASN A 129 7.82 17.63 4.06
CA ASN A 129 7.12 17.43 5.32
C ASN A 129 6.50 16.02 5.31
N GLY A 130 6.63 15.29 6.41
CA GLY A 130 5.90 14.04 6.62
C GLY A 130 4.42 14.36 6.77
N ILE A 131 3.58 13.75 5.93
CA ILE A 131 2.13 13.95 5.93
C ILE A 131 1.36 12.70 6.35
N VAL A 132 1.99 11.54 6.25
CA VAL A 132 1.49 10.27 6.80
C VAL A 132 2.63 9.59 7.53
N ASN A 133 2.37 9.16 8.75
CA ASN A 133 3.22 8.27 9.52
C ASN A 133 2.30 7.26 10.22
N VAL A 134 2.29 6.03 9.73
CA VAL A 134 1.51 4.95 10.30
C VAL A 134 2.45 3.82 10.71
N GLN A 135 2.37 3.44 11.99
CA GLN A 135 3.06 2.27 12.52
C GLN A 135 2.09 1.10 12.52
N GLY A 136 2.31 0.18 11.60
CA GLY A 136 1.54 -1.06 11.48
C GLY A 136 2.20 -2.20 12.26
N PHE A 137 1.39 -3.15 12.66
CA PHE A 137 1.87 -4.33 13.37
C PHE A 137 1.10 -5.57 12.97
N ARG A 138 1.75 -6.73 13.02
CA ARG A 138 1.08 -8.00 12.80
C ARG A 138 0.13 -8.30 13.96
N TYR A 139 -1.16 -8.30 13.67
CA TYR A 139 -2.19 -8.61 14.65
C TYR A 139 -2.51 -10.10 14.63
N TRP A 140 -2.31 -10.76 15.77
CA TRP A 140 -2.48 -12.21 15.95
C TRP A 140 -1.78 -13.03 14.84
N ASP A 141 -2.52 -13.92 14.21
CA ASP A 141 -2.07 -14.82 13.13
C ASP A 141 -2.03 -14.15 11.74
N GLY A 142 -2.21 -12.83 11.65
CA GLY A 142 -2.26 -12.05 10.40
C GLY A 142 -3.65 -11.55 10.06
N ARG A 143 -4.42 -11.19 11.10
CA ARG A 143 -5.76 -10.62 10.95
C ARG A 143 -5.74 -9.12 10.83
N ALA A 144 -6.73 -8.57 10.14
CA ALA A 144 -7.09 -7.17 10.27
C ALA A 144 -7.65 -6.90 11.67
N ILE A 145 -7.63 -5.65 12.14
CA ILE A 145 -8.12 -5.27 13.49
C ILE A 145 -9.60 -5.59 13.71
N ILE A 146 -10.38 -5.75 12.62
CA ILE A 146 -11.78 -6.18 12.64
C ILE A 146 -11.95 -7.69 12.91
N GLY A 147 -10.84 -8.44 12.99
CA GLY A 147 -10.79 -9.83 13.45
C GLY A 147 -10.83 -10.90 12.34
N PHE A 148 -10.82 -10.53 11.06
CA PHE A 148 -10.76 -11.45 9.92
C PHE A 148 -9.33 -11.61 9.40
N VAL A 149 -9.00 -12.78 8.86
CA VAL A 149 -7.70 -13.03 8.23
C VAL A 149 -7.53 -12.09 7.05
N ASP A 150 -6.37 -11.42 6.94
CA ASP A 150 -6.05 -10.55 5.82
C ASP A 150 -5.06 -11.23 4.87
N GLY A 151 -5.23 -10.97 3.59
CA GLY A 151 -4.33 -11.46 2.55
C GLY A 151 -4.58 -12.89 2.09
N THR A 152 -5.75 -13.49 2.37
CA THR A 152 -6.12 -14.84 1.91
C THR A 152 -5.99 -14.98 0.39
N GLU A 153 -6.42 -13.96 -0.36
CA GLU A 153 -6.37 -13.92 -1.82
C GLU A 153 -5.03 -13.37 -2.39
N ASN A 154 -4.02 -13.19 -1.55
CA ASN A 154 -2.71 -12.77 -2.04
C ASN A 154 -2.07 -13.83 -2.93
N PRO A 155 -1.47 -13.43 -4.06
CA PRO A 155 -0.66 -14.32 -4.89
C PRO A 155 0.44 -15.01 -4.07
N ARG A 156 0.79 -16.22 -4.44
CA ARG A 156 1.79 -17.03 -3.72
C ARG A 156 2.94 -17.41 -4.65
N GLY A 157 4.13 -17.61 -4.06
CA GLY A 157 5.30 -18.04 -4.83
C GLY A 157 5.59 -17.11 -6.02
N ALA A 158 5.77 -17.69 -7.20
CA ALA A 158 6.09 -16.96 -8.43
C ALA A 158 4.96 -16.02 -8.92
N GLU A 159 3.70 -16.29 -8.53
CA GLU A 159 2.60 -15.40 -8.90
C GLU A 159 2.77 -13.99 -8.30
N ARG A 160 3.47 -13.85 -7.17
CA ARG A 160 3.71 -12.53 -6.57
C ARG A 160 4.50 -11.63 -7.51
N GLU A 161 5.52 -12.16 -8.18
CA GLU A 161 6.28 -11.42 -9.18
C GLU A 161 5.39 -11.10 -10.39
N GLN A 162 4.67 -12.08 -10.91
CA GLN A 162 3.77 -11.92 -12.05
C GLN A 162 2.77 -10.78 -11.88
N PHE A 163 2.17 -10.63 -10.70
CA PHE A 163 1.11 -9.65 -10.44
C PHE A 163 1.60 -8.34 -9.84
N ALA A 164 2.79 -8.30 -9.22
CA ALA A 164 3.32 -7.07 -8.61
C ALA A 164 4.29 -6.33 -9.50
N VAL A 165 5.04 -7.02 -10.37
CA VAL A 165 6.17 -6.45 -11.09
C VAL A 165 5.80 -6.18 -12.54
N VAL A 166 6.05 -4.96 -13.00
CA VAL A 166 5.85 -4.55 -14.40
C VAL A 166 6.74 -5.36 -15.32
N GLY A 167 6.14 -5.97 -16.31
CA GLY A 167 6.79 -6.77 -17.36
C GLY A 167 6.59 -6.14 -18.74
N ASP A 168 6.03 -6.92 -19.65
CA ASP A 168 5.80 -6.50 -21.04
C ASP A 168 4.66 -5.46 -21.18
N GLU A 169 3.90 -5.19 -20.11
CA GLU A 169 2.85 -4.17 -20.08
C GLU A 169 3.43 -2.77 -20.27
N ASP A 170 4.65 -2.53 -19.76
CA ASP A 170 5.40 -1.28 -19.91
C ASP A 170 6.91 -1.58 -20.04
N PRO A 171 7.40 -1.85 -21.27
CA PRO A 171 8.78 -2.28 -21.49
C PRO A 171 9.85 -1.29 -21.03
N ASP A 172 9.55 0.01 -21.02
CA ASP A 172 10.49 1.05 -20.56
C ASP A 172 10.65 1.06 -19.02
N TYR A 173 9.74 0.39 -18.31
CA TYR A 173 9.66 0.38 -16.85
C TYR A 173 9.63 -1.02 -16.24
N GLN A 174 10.15 -2.00 -16.96
CA GLN A 174 10.26 -3.37 -16.46
C GLN A 174 10.99 -3.44 -15.14
N GLY A 175 10.50 -4.28 -14.22
CA GLY A 175 11.02 -4.40 -12.86
C GLY A 175 10.48 -3.32 -11.90
N GLY A 176 9.71 -2.35 -12.38
CA GLY A 176 8.96 -1.42 -11.54
C GLY A 176 7.68 -2.03 -10.99
N SER A 177 6.92 -1.25 -10.22
CA SER A 177 5.62 -1.68 -9.67
C SER A 177 4.73 -0.46 -9.43
N TYR A 178 3.44 -0.58 -9.69
CA TYR A 178 2.46 0.42 -9.24
C TYR A 178 2.12 0.14 -7.78
N LEU A 179 2.25 1.18 -6.96
CA LEU A 179 1.98 1.14 -5.54
C LEU A 179 0.79 2.04 -5.23
N PHE A 180 -0.28 1.47 -4.71
CA PHE A 180 -1.42 2.25 -4.23
C PHE A 180 -1.62 2.07 -2.73
N VAL A 181 -1.89 3.18 -2.04
CA VAL A 181 -2.07 3.19 -0.59
C VAL A 181 -3.32 3.95 -0.16
N GLN A 182 -4.02 3.42 0.85
CA GLN A 182 -5.13 4.07 1.54
C GLN A 182 -5.09 3.78 3.03
N LYS A 183 -5.24 4.81 3.86
CA LYS A 183 -5.46 4.65 5.29
C LYS A 183 -6.96 4.54 5.53
N TYR A 184 -7.43 3.40 6.04
CA TYR A 184 -8.80 3.19 6.46
C TYR A 184 -8.92 3.28 7.98
N VAL A 185 -9.82 4.13 8.47
CA VAL A 185 -10.21 4.17 9.89
C VAL A 185 -11.51 3.40 10.05
N HIS A 186 -11.54 2.48 11.03
CA HIS A 186 -12.69 1.63 11.29
C HIS A 186 -13.55 2.17 12.44
N ASP A 187 -14.86 2.21 12.26
CA ASP A 187 -15.82 2.37 13.35
C ASP A 187 -15.98 1.05 14.12
N MET A 188 -15.05 0.83 15.04
CA MET A 188 -15.04 -0.40 15.84
C MET A 188 -16.21 -0.49 16.81
N ASN A 189 -16.87 0.62 17.16
CA ASN A 189 -18.06 0.60 18.00
C ASN A 189 -19.25 0.02 17.21
N ALA A 190 -19.48 0.52 16.00
CA ALA A 190 -20.50 -0.03 15.10
C ALA A 190 -20.16 -1.48 14.68
N TRP A 191 -18.88 -1.79 14.44
CA TRP A 191 -18.46 -3.14 14.06
C TRP A 191 -18.69 -4.18 15.16
N ARG A 192 -18.31 -3.88 16.40
CA ARG A 192 -18.35 -4.83 17.53
C ARG A 192 -19.76 -5.18 18.00
N VAL A 193 -20.76 -4.34 17.72
CA VAL A 193 -22.15 -4.63 18.08
C VAL A 193 -22.84 -5.55 17.06
N LEU A 194 -22.27 -5.74 15.88
CA LEU A 194 -22.79 -6.69 14.92
C LEU A 194 -22.60 -8.13 15.44
N PRO A 195 -23.62 -8.99 15.33
CA PRO A 195 -23.44 -10.43 15.49
C PRO A 195 -22.33 -10.95 14.54
N VAL A 196 -21.59 -11.98 14.98
CA VAL A 196 -20.52 -12.58 14.15
C VAL A 196 -21.05 -13.00 12.77
N SER A 197 -22.24 -13.59 12.71
CA SER A 197 -22.86 -13.99 11.44
C SER A 197 -23.12 -12.82 10.49
N GLU A 198 -23.39 -11.61 11.01
CA GLU A 198 -23.52 -10.42 10.16
C GLU A 198 -22.14 -9.86 9.74
N GLN A 199 -21.15 -9.92 10.62
CA GLN A 199 -19.77 -9.58 10.26
C GLN A 199 -19.24 -10.49 9.13
N GLU A 200 -19.52 -11.78 9.22
CA GLU A 200 -19.16 -12.77 8.19
C GLU A 200 -19.84 -12.46 6.84
N LYS A 201 -21.10 -12.06 6.84
CA LYS A 201 -21.81 -11.62 5.63
C LYS A 201 -21.22 -10.33 5.03
N VAL A 202 -20.75 -9.42 5.87
CA VAL A 202 -20.06 -8.19 5.39
C VAL A 202 -18.75 -8.55 4.68
N ILE A 203 -18.01 -9.50 5.23
CA ILE A 203 -16.71 -9.90 4.67
C ILE A 203 -16.88 -10.94 3.54
N GLY A 204 -17.85 -11.85 3.65
CA GLY A 204 -18.06 -12.96 2.73
C GLY A 204 -17.25 -14.21 3.09
N ARG A 205 -16.73 -14.29 4.33
CA ARG A 205 -15.91 -15.40 4.84
C ARG A 205 -16.25 -15.67 6.31
N SER A 206 -16.02 -16.90 6.76
CA SER A 206 -16.12 -17.21 8.19
C SER A 206 -14.98 -16.53 8.98
N LYS A 207 -15.31 -16.02 10.16
CA LYS A 207 -14.37 -15.23 10.97
C LYS A 207 -13.28 -16.08 11.59
N GLU A 208 -13.60 -17.27 12.05
CA GLU A 208 -12.66 -18.14 12.76
C GLU A 208 -11.76 -18.90 11.78
N MET A 209 -12.36 -19.57 10.81
CA MET A 209 -11.66 -20.53 9.94
C MET A 209 -11.26 -19.94 8.57
N ASP A 210 -11.64 -18.70 8.28
CA ASP A 210 -11.35 -18.03 6.99
C ASP A 210 -11.86 -18.81 5.76
N ILE A 211 -13.00 -19.50 5.91
CA ILE A 211 -13.63 -20.23 4.82
C ILE A 211 -14.54 -19.28 4.06
N GLU A 212 -14.37 -19.19 2.75
CA GLU A 212 -15.24 -18.41 1.90
C GLU A 212 -16.67 -18.94 1.90
N MET A 213 -17.64 -18.03 1.91
CA MET A 213 -19.06 -18.41 1.82
C MET A 213 -19.38 -18.96 0.43
N ASP A 214 -20.27 -19.94 0.40
CA ASP A 214 -20.79 -20.47 -0.88
C ASP A 214 -21.47 -19.37 -1.68
N GLU A 215 -21.35 -19.43 -2.99
CA GLU A 215 -21.89 -18.44 -3.94
C GLU A 215 -23.39 -18.15 -3.73
N ASP A 216 -24.18 -19.18 -3.39
CA ASP A 216 -25.62 -19.06 -3.16
C ASP A 216 -25.99 -18.32 -1.85
N THR A 217 -25.05 -18.21 -0.92
CA THR A 217 -25.27 -17.61 0.42
C THR A 217 -24.48 -16.32 0.65
N LYS A 218 -23.39 -16.11 -0.11
CA LYS A 218 -22.53 -14.93 -0.04
C LYS A 218 -23.29 -13.70 -0.56
N PRO A 219 -23.44 -12.62 0.25
CA PRO A 219 -24.03 -11.41 -0.25
C PRO A 219 -23.24 -10.82 -1.43
N THR A 220 -23.94 -10.33 -2.45
CA THR A 220 -23.32 -9.74 -3.64
C THR A 220 -22.51 -8.48 -3.35
N ASN A 221 -22.73 -7.85 -2.19
CA ASN A 221 -22.00 -6.69 -1.69
C ASN A 221 -21.04 -7.04 -0.53
N ALA A 222 -20.73 -8.31 -0.33
CA ALA A 222 -19.69 -8.73 0.57
C ALA A 222 -18.32 -8.24 0.06
N HIS A 223 -17.42 -7.92 0.98
CA HIS A 223 -16.06 -7.44 0.65
C HIS A 223 -15.32 -8.38 -0.30
N SER A 224 -15.32 -9.69 -0.02
CA SER A 224 -14.67 -10.68 -0.87
C SER A 224 -15.28 -10.76 -2.28
N ALA A 225 -16.58 -10.50 -2.42
CA ALA A 225 -17.26 -10.52 -3.72
C ALA A 225 -16.87 -9.32 -4.60
N LEU A 226 -16.70 -8.13 -4.02
CA LEU A 226 -16.43 -6.89 -4.76
C LEU A 226 -14.96 -6.56 -4.89
N ALA A 227 -14.14 -6.88 -3.90
CA ALA A 227 -12.69 -6.68 -3.95
C ALA A 227 -11.97 -7.68 -4.85
N ASN A 228 -12.58 -8.84 -5.12
CA ASN A 228 -12.07 -9.80 -6.10
C ASN A 228 -12.42 -9.33 -7.53
N VAL A 229 -11.40 -9.18 -8.37
CA VAL A 229 -11.54 -8.72 -9.77
C VAL A 229 -11.27 -9.82 -10.79
N GLY A 230 -11.16 -11.07 -10.33
CA GLY A 230 -10.91 -12.27 -11.12
C GLY A 230 -9.49 -12.82 -10.96
N ASP A 231 -9.32 -14.08 -11.31
CA ASP A 231 -8.07 -14.82 -11.10
C ASP A 231 -6.90 -14.29 -11.94
N ASP A 232 -7.20 -13.68 -13.07
CA ASP A 232 -6.20 -13.09 -13.98
C ASP A 232 -5.76 -11.68 -13.56
N LEU A 233 -6.42 -11.09 -12.55
CA LEU A 233 -6.19 -9.73 -12.10
C LEU A 233 -6.00 -9.71 -10.58
N LYS A 234 -4.78 -9.94 -10.11
CA LYS A 234 -4.45 -9.93 -8.68
C LYS A 234 -3.52 -8.77 -8.34
N VAL A 235 -3.45 -8.45 -7.07
CA VAL A 235 -2.50 -7.48 -6.50
C VAL A 235 -1.81 -8.10 -5.30
N VAL A 236 -0.55 -7.76 -5.07
CA VAL A 236 0.17 -8.15 -3.85
C VAL A 236 -0.12 -7.14 -2.76
N ARG A 237 -0.86 -7.56 -1.73
CA ARG A 237 -1.20 -6.73 -0.57
C ARG A 237 -0.27 -7.02 0.60
N ASP A 238 0.07 -5.98 1.35
CA ASP A 238 0.82 -6.05 2.60
C ASP A 238 0.18 -5.12 3.64
N ASN A 239 -1.14 -5.28 3.79
CA ASN A 239 -1.95 -4.49 4.71
C ASN A 239 -1.50 -4.70 6.15
N MET A 240 -1.54 -3.63 6.94
CA MET A 240 -1.26 -3.72 8.37
C MET A 240 -2.32 -3.00 9.19
N PRO A 241 -2.78 -3.62 10.28
CA PRO A 241 -3.51 -2.91 11.30
C PRO A 241 -2.66 -1.81 11.93
N PHE A 242 -3.30 -0.73 12.32
CA PHE A 242 -2.71 0.31 13.14
C PHE A 242 -3.65 0.71 14.26
N HIS A 243 -3.10 1.26 15.33
CA HIS A 243 -3.85 1.78 16.46
C HIS A 243 -3.13 2.99 17.06
N ASP A 244 -3.87 4.07 17.24
CA ASP A 244 -3.46 5.23 18.04
C ASP A 244 -4.34 5.29 19.30
N PRO A 245 -3.79 4.95 20.49
CA PRO A 245 -4.57 4.90 21.72
C PRO A 245 -5.02 6.28 22.19
N VAL A 246 -4.36 7.36 21.79
CA VAL A 246 -4.68 8.73 22.21
C VAL A 246 -5.87 9.28 21.43
N SER A 247 -5.83 9.18 20.13
CA SER A 247 -6.93 9.61 19.25
C SER A 247 -8.06 8.59 19.16
N HIS A 248 -7.88 7.39 19.73
CA HIS A 248 -8.77 6.23 19.59
C HIS A 248 -9.00 5.82 18.13
N GLN A 249 -8.14 6.24 17.22
CA GLN A 249 -8.17 5.79 15.84
C GLN A 249 -7.54 4.41 15.71
N MET A 250 -8.25 3.52 15.02
CA MET A 250 -7.73 2.21 14.66
C MET A 250 -8.27 1.83 13.29
N GLY A 251 -7.50 1.05 12.57
CA GLY A 251 -7.88 0.71 11.21
C GLY A 251 -6.88 -0.17 10.49
N THR A 252 -6.94 -0.12 9.18
CA THR A 252 -6.03 -0.83 8.28
C THR A 252 -5.35 0.18 7.36
N TYR A 253 -4.02 0.13 7.31
CA TYR A 253 -3.30 0.77 6.23
C TYR A 253 -3.28 -0.21 5.06
N PHE A 254 -4.12 0.08 4.06
CA PHE A 254 -4.14 -0.67 2.82
C PHE A 254 -2.95 -0.27 1.96
N ILE A 255 -2.22 -1.26 1.49
CA ILE A 255 -1.12 -1.12 0.56
C ILE A 255 -1.14 -2.27 -0.42
N CYS A 256 -1.02 -1.97 -1.71
CA CYS A 256 -0.90 -3.00 -2.72
C CYS A 256 0.13 -2.62 -3.78
N TYR A 257 0.78 -3.66 -4.30
CA TYR A 257 1.69 -3.63 -5.44
C TYR A 257 1.04 -4.34 -6.61
N ALA A 258 1.11 -3.74 -7.79
CA ALA A 258 0.53 -4.31 -9.01
C ALA A 258 1.41 -4.01 -10.23
N ASN A 259 1.38 -4.91 -11.21
CA ASN A 259 2.02 -4.71 -12.50
C ASN A 259 1.27 -3.67 -13.36
N THR A 260 -0.03 -3.46 -13.09
CA THR A 260 -0.87 -2.40 -13.70
C THR A 260 -1.73 -1.71 -12.66
N PHE A 261 -1.87 -0.39 -12.74
CA PHE A 261 -2.76 0.34 -11.84
C PHE A 261 -4.25 0.12 -12.17
N SER A 262 -4.56 -0.16 -13.41
CA SER A 262 -5.93 -0.46 -13.87
C SER A 262 -6.58 -1.61 -13.09
N THR A 263 -5.81 -2.62 -12.66
CA THR A 263 -6.30 -3.68 -11.76
C THR A 263 -6.79 -3.12 -10.42
N VAL A 264 -6.00 -2.22 -9.81
CA VAL A 264 -6.35 -1.56 -8.54
C VAL A 264 -7.56 -0.64 -8.73
N GLU A 265 -7.60 0.11 -9.82
CA GLU A 265 -8.71 1.02 -10.16
C GLU A 265 -10.03 0.27 -10.34
N LYS A 266 -9.99 -0.92 -10.97
CA LYS A 266 -11.14 -1.81 -11.11
C LYS A 266 -11.62 -2.31 -9.74
N MET A 267 -10.72 -2.76 -8.88
CA MET A 267 -11.04 -3.20 -7.51
C MET A 267 -11.72 -2.09 -6.72
N LEU A 268 -11.14 -0.89 -6.70
CA LEU A 268 -11.72 0.27 -6.01
C LEU A 268 -13.07 0.68 -6.60
N THR A 269 -13.24 0.62 -7.92
CA THR A 269 -14.51 0.91 -8.59
C THR A 269 -15.59 -0.05 -8.14
N ASN A 270 -15.32 -1.34 -8.09
CA ASN A 270 -16.26 -2.34 -7.59
C ASN A 270 -16.63 -2.08 -6.12
N MET A 271 -15.65 -1.75 -5.28
CA MET A 271 -15.89 -1.49 -3.86
C MET A 271 -16.72 -0.23 -3.63
N PHE A 272 -16.34 0.90 -4.24
CA PHE A 272 -16.95 2.20 -3.92
C PHE A 272 -18.18 2.52 -4.75
N ILE A 273 -18.21 2.21 -6.04
CA ILE A 273 -19.37 2.42 -6.91
C ILE A 273 -20.31 1.22 -6.83
N GLY A 274 -19.76 0.02 -6.75
CA GLY A 274 -20.51 -1.24 -6.71
C GLY A 274 -20.62 -1.92 -8.08
N ASN A 275 -20.90 -3.21 -8.04
CA ASN A 275 -21.19 -4.02 -9.20
C ASN A 275 -22.47 -4.87 -8.96
N PRO A 276 -23.64 -4.52 -9.58
CA PRO A 276 -23.87 -3.30 -10.39
C PRO A 276 -23.77 -2.01 -9.58
N ALA A 277 -23.75 -0.85 -10.26
CA ALA A 277 -23.66 0.45 -9.60
C ALA A 277 -24.72 0.61 -8.49
N GLY A 278 -24.27 1.05 -7.30
CA GLY A 278 -25.11 1.13 -6.10
C GLY A 278 -25.01 -0.08 -5.17
N ASN A 279 -24.52 -1.23 -5.66
CA ASN A 279 -24.20 -2.41 -4.86
C ASN A 279 -22.75 -2.32 -4.35
N TYR A 280 -22.46 -1.28 -3.55
CA TYR A 280 -21.12 -1.01 -3.02
C TYR A 280 -20.72 -1.98 -1.89
N ASP A 281 -19.44 -2.07 -1.61
CA ASP A 281 -18.87 -2.93 -0.57
C ASP A 281 -19.38 -2.53 0.82
N ARG A 282 -20.11 -3.42 1.47
CA ARG A 282 -20.72 -3.20 2.78
C ARG A 282 -19.69 -2.95 3.88
N LEU A 283 -18.43 -3.38 3.73
CA LEU A 283 -17.37 -3.07 4.69
C LEU A 283 -17.13 -1.56 4.80
N LEU A 284 -17.39 -0.79 3.76
CA LEU A 284 -17.26 0.67 3.76
C LEU A 284 -18.24 1.37 4.72
N ASP A 285 -19.32 0.71 5.14
CA ASP A 285 -20.20 1.25 6.20
C ASP A 285 -19.50 1.31 7.58
N PHE A 286 -18.40 0.58 7.74
CA PHE A 286 -17.60 0.51 8.96
C PHE A 286 -16.15 0.99 8.77
N SER A 287 -15.78 1.39 7.57
CA SER A 287 -14.39 1.72 7.20
C SER A 287 -14.36 2.94 6.31
N THR A 288 -13.75 4.02 6.79
CA THR A 288 -13.63 5.29 6.05
C THR A 288 -12.21 5.43 5.50
N ALA A 289 -12.09 5.63 4.19
CA ALA A 289 -10.83 5.96 3.56
C ALA A 289 -10.46 7.42 3.83
N GLU A 290 -9.37 7.67 4.58
CA GLU A 290 -8.87 9.02 4.89
C GLU A 290 -7.81 9.50 3.90
N THR A 291 -7.11 8.58 3.22
CA THR A 291 -6.09 8.89 2.23
C THR A 291 -6.28 8.05 0.97
N GLY A 292 -5.63 8.42 -0.11
CA GLY A 292 -5.59 7.64 -1.36
C GLY A 292 -4.55 8.24 -2.29
N THR A 293 -3.46 7.52 -2.56
CA THR A 293 -2.35 8.03 -3.39
C THR A 293 -1.72 6.90 -4.20
N LEU A 294 -1.47 7.18 -5.47
CA LEU A 294 -0.76 6.31 -6.39
C LEU A 294 0.71 6.72 -6.49
N PHE A 295 1.59 5.74 -6.42
CA PHE A 295 3.02 5.88 -6.62
C PHE A 295 3.50 4.85 -7.65
N PHE A 296 4.66 5.09 -8.21
CA PHE A 296 5.44 4.10 -8.95
C PHE A 296 6.70 3.76 -8.17
N VAL A 297 6.96 2.49 -8.00
CA VAL A 297 8.17 1.94 -7.39
C VAL A 297 9.14 1.65 -8.52
N PRO A 298 10.27 2.38 -8.65
CA PRO A 298 11.25 2.10 -9.70
C PRO A 298 11.92 0.73 -9.48
N SER A 299 12.44 0.13 -10.54
CA SER A 299 13.32 -1.05 -10.44
C SER A 299 14.58 -0.71 -9.63
N LEU A 300 15.33 -1.71 -9.19
CA LEU A 300 16.61 -1.47 -8.51
C LEU A 300 17.61 -0.78 -9.43
N ASP A 301 17.66 -1.15 -10.71
CA ASP A 301 18.56 -0.53 -11.69
C ASP A 301 18.24 0.96 -11.85
N MET A 302 16.94 1.33 -11.95
CA MET A 302 16.51 2.74 -11.97
C MET A 302 16.81 3.46 -10.66
N LEU A 303 16.67 2.78 -9.51
CA LEU A 303 16.97 3.39 -8.22
C LEU A 303 18.45 3.72 -8.07
N ASP A 304 19.33 2.85 -8.57
CA ASP A 304 20.76 3.06 -8.62
C ASP A 304 21.13 4.22 -9.56
N GLU A 305 20.50 4.32 -10.74
CA GLU A 305 20.65 5.48 -11.64
C GLU A 305 20.21 6.80 -10.98
N PHE A 306 19.14 6.77 -10.19
CA PHE A 306 18.64 7.95 -9.47
C PHE A 306 19.54 8.34 -8.30
N ALA A 307 20.31 7.41 -7.76
CA ALA A 307 21.28 7.66 -6.70
C ALA A 307 22.55 8.36 -7.22
N GLY A 308 22.91 8.19 -8.49
CA GLY A 308 24.02 8.87 -9.20
C GLY A 308 25.30 8.10 -9.23
#